data_7b43eb4c6d22851baa3672787d870e1b
#
_entry.id   7b43eb4c6d22851baa3672787d870e1b
#
_cell.length_a   1.000
_cell.length_b   1.000
_cell.length_c   1.000
_cell.angle_alpha   90.00
_cell.angle_beta   90.00
_cell.angle_gamma   90.00
#
_symmetry.space_group_name_H-M   'P 1'
#
loop_
_entity.id
_entity.type
_entity.pdbx_description
1 polymer ?
#
loop_
_entity_poly.entity_id
_entity_poly.type
_entity_poly.pdbx_seq_one_letter_code
_entity_poly.pdbx_strand_id
1 'polypeptide(L)'
;ARGTIHAIVGENGAGKSTLMKILYGVQAPDSGTIEIAGTQVSLGSPADAIKHGVGMVFQHFQLADNFTVLENVVLGAEKLHGIGGAARAEIVRISDAYGLGIEPDTLVEDLGVGARQRVEILKVLYRGAQVIILDEPTAVLVPQEVDELFGNLRELKAEGLSVIFISHKLDEVLSVADEITVIRRGTTVATVDPAGTTSRELAELMVGSELPSPSTETSTVTDRVTLHVADLCLPAENRPLLDAISFDIRAGEVLGIAGVEGNGQAELVEAIMGMRPGATGTVRLAGQDLTELSTRRRREAGIGYIPEDRHRHGLLLDAPLWENRVLGHQTRKPWARRGLIDRGASRTDTQRIVEEYDVRTPGVDTLARALSGGNQQKLIVGREMSGEPILLIASHPTRGVDVGAQAAIWGHIKQARRLGLAVLLISADLDELIGLSDRIEVILRGRLVGSFDPGQVTPEQLGSAMTGAGGAA
;
A
#
# COMPACT_ATOMS: atom_id res chain seq x y z
N ALA A 1 -22.89 -14.68 11.18
CA ALA A 1 -23.45 -15.45 12.31
C ALA A 1 -23.08 -14.76 13.62
N ARG A 2 -23.75 -15.11 14.73
CA ARG A 2 -23.42 -14.58 16.07
C ARG A 2 -22.11 -15.20 16.55
N GLY A 3 -21.23 -14.41 17.18
CA GLY A 3 -19.95 -14.89 17.67
C GLY A 3 -19.00 -15.33 16.57
N THR A 4 -18.94 -14.58 15.47
CA THR A 4 -18.02 -14.85 14.36
C THR A 4 -17.27 -13.59 13.96
N ILE A 5 -16.07 -13.79 13.42
CA ILE A 5 -15.30 -12.75 12.71
C ILE A 5 -15.55 -12.96 11.22
N HIS A 6 -16.30 -12.04 10.61
CA HIS A 6 -16.64 -12.08 9.20
C HIS A 6 -15.82 -11.03 8.45
N ALA A 7 -14.95 -11.44 7.55
CA ALA A 7 -14.17 -10.52 6.76
C ALA A 7 -14.88 -10.13 5.48
N ILE A 8 -14.73 -8.86 5.09
CA ILE A 8 -15.18 -8.33 3.79
C ILE A 8 -13.98 -7.82 3.03
N VAL A 9 -13.70 -8.44 1.90
CA VAL A 9 -12.57 -8.11 1.04
C VAL A 9 -13.04 -7.63 -0.34
N GLY A 10 -12.20 -6.90 -1.04
CA GLY A 10 -12.49 -6.39 -2.38
C GLY A 10 -11.53 -5.26 -2.75
N GLU A 11 -11.43 -4.95 -4.03
CA GLU A 11 -10.62 -3.81 -4.53
C GLU A 11 -11.06 -2.47 -3.95
N ASN A 12 -10.20 -1.45 -4.08
CA ASN A 12 -10.59 -0.07 -3.77
C ASN A 12 -11.72 0.37 -4.69
N GLY A 13 -12.79 0.94 -4.09
CA GLY A 13 -13.99 1.31 -4.83
C GLY A 13 -14.97 0.15 -5.09
N ALA A 14 -14.74 -1.05 -4.56
CA ALA A 14 -15.66 -2.18 -4.68
C ALA A 14 -17.00 -1.99 -3.93
N GLY A 15 -17.11 -0.97 -3.07
CA GLY A 15 -18.35 -0.68 -2.32
C GLY A 15 -18.29 -1.07 -0.84
N LYS A 16 -17.18 -1.59 -0.31
CA LYS A 16 -17.03 -2.03 1.08
C LYS A 16 -17.39 -0.93 2.09
N SER A 17 -16.74 0.22 2.03
CA SER A 17 -16.99 1.33 2.94
C SER A 17 -18.39 1.94 2.78
N THR A 18 -18.98 1.88 1.59
CA THR A 18 -20.39 2.27 1.37
C THR A 18 -21.33 1.33 2.11
N LEU A 19 -21.11 0.03 2.01
CA LEU A 19 -21.89 -0.97 2.74
C LEU A 19 -21.80 -0.75 4.25
N MET A 20 -20.59 -0.45 4.78
CA MET A 20 -20.40 -0.18 6.22
C MET A 20 -21.09 1.11 6.65
N LYS A 21 -21.03 2.17 5.84
CA LYS A 21 -21.75 3.42 6.11
C LYS A 21 -23.26 3.21 6.18
N ILE A 22 -23.80 2.31 5.35
CA ILE A 22 -25.22 1.91 5.39
C ILE A 22 -25.51 1.13 6.68
N LEU A 23 -24.69 0.13 7.03
CA LEU A 23 -24.85 -0.69 8.23
C LEU A 23 -24.70 0.13 9.52
N TYR A 24 -23.94 1.21 9.49
CA TYR A 24 -23.78 2.11 10.64
C TYR A 24 -24.74 3.31 10.60
N GLY A 25 -25.64 3.40 9.60
CA GLY A 25 -26.65 4.46 9.51
C GLY A 25 -26.10 5.84 9.10
N VAL A 26 -24.89 5.93 8.57
CA VAL A 26 -24.30 7.17 8.01
C VAL A 26 -24.91 7.50 6.66
N GLN A 27 -25.33 6.48 5.92
CA GLN A 27 -25.94 6.61 4.59
C GLN A 27 -27.17 5.71 4.52
N ALA A 28 -28.28 6.25 3.99
CA ALA A 28 -29.46 5.44 3.73
C ALA A 28 -29.26 4.56 2.49
N PRO A 29 -29.73 3.29 2.50
CA PRO A 29 -29.76 2.47 1.30
C PRO A 29 -30.87 2.96 0.35
N ASP A 30 -30.63 2.87 -0.95
CA ASP A 30 -31.66 3.18 -1.96
C ASP A 30 -32.79 2.14 -1.97
N SER A 31 -32.47 0.89 -1.66
CA SER A 31 -33.40 -0.23 -1.58
C SER A 31 -32.81 -1.39 -0.77
N GLY A 32 -33.65 -2.36 -0.42
CA GLY A 32 -33.27 -3.53 0.35
C GLY A 32 -33.68 -3.46 1.81
N THR A 33 -33.33 -4.49 2.59
CA THR A 33 -33.64 -4.64 4.01
C THR A 33 -32.39 -4.95 4.81
N ILE A 34 -32.35 -4.47 6.05
CA ILE A 34 -31.31 -4.80 7.03
C ILE A 34 -31.96 -5.56 8.16
N GLU A 35 -31.39 -6.70 8.53
CA GLU A 35 -31.83 -7.50 9.67
C GLU A 35 -30.70 -7.60 10.70
N ILE A 36 -31.04 -7.33 11.97
CA ILE A 36 -30.13 -7.51 13.11
C ILE A 36 -30.79 -8.44 14.09
N ALA A 37 -30.11 -9.53 14.46
CA ALA A 37 -30.64 -10.57 15.33
C ALA A 37 -32.03 -11.10 14.93
N GLY A 38 -32.29 -11.23 13.61
CA GLY A 38 -33.55 -11.71 13.04
C GLY A 38 -34.69 -10.67 13.02
N THR A 39 -34.41 -9.43 13.39
CA THR A 39 -35.39 -8.33 13.35
C THR A 39 -35.02 -7.35 12.23
N GLN A 40 -35.97 -7.06 11.34
CA GLN A 40 -35.80 -6.05 10.33
C GLN A 40 -35.73 -4.65 10.96
N VAL A 41 -34.69 -3.89 10.62
CA VAL A 41 -34.42 -2.57 11.18
C VAL A 41 -34.25 -1.53 10.08
N SER A 42 -34.51 -0.27 10.43
CA SER A 42 -34.19 0.89 9.59
C SER A 42 -33.15 1.74 10.33
N LEU A 43 -31.98 1.92 9.73
CA LEU A 43 -30.86 2.65 10.33
C LEU A 43 -30.74 4.01 9.61
N GLY A 44 -31.39 5.02 10.18
CA GLY A 44 -31.37 6.37 9.63
C GLY A 44 -30.26 7.27 10.21
N SER A 45 -29.56 6.78 11.24
CA SER A 45 -28.48 7.48 11.90
C SER A 45 -27.54 6.52 12.64
N PRO A 46 -26.28 6.93 12.94
CA PRO A 46 -25.41 6.17 13.84
C PRO A 46 -26.01 5.88 15.21
N ALA A 47 -26.84 6.79 15.72
CA ALA A 47 -27.54 6.59 16.99
C ALA A 47 -28.55 5.42 16.92
N ASP A 48 -29.17 5.19 15.76
CA ASP A 48 -30.05 4.04 15.55
C ASP A 48 -29.25 2.75 15.49
N ALA A 49 -28.10 2.73 14.80
CA ALA A 49 -27.20 1.58 14.74
C ALA A 49 -26.72 1.19 16.16
N ILE A 50 -26.28 2.17 16.96
CA ILE A 50 -25.86 1.96 18.35
C ILE A 50 -27.01 1.37 19.20
N LYS A 51 -28.23 1.85 19.07
CA LYS A 51 -29.40 1.28 19.79
C LYS A 51 -29.66 -0.19 19.44
N HIS A 52 -29.33 -0.59 18.22
CA HIS A 52 -29.43 -1.98 17.76
C HIS A 52 -28.15 -2.79 18.02
N GLY A 53 -27.21 -2.25 18.82
CA GLY A 53 -25.99 -2.93 19.22
C GLY A 53 -24.91 -3.00 18.12
N VAL A 54 -24.94 -2.10 17.12
CA VAL A 54 -23.89 -2.01 16.10
C VAL A 54 -22.95 -0.85 16.45
N GLY A 55 -21.66 -1.16 16.59
CA GLY A 55 -20.58 -0.19 16.78
C GLY A 55 -19.64 -0.17 15.57
N MET A 56 -18.98 0.94 15.30
CA MET A 56 -18.02 1.06 14.21
C MET A 56 -16.75 1.75 14.68
N VAL A 57 -15.62 1.17 14.36
CA VAL A 57 -14.28 1.74 14.46
C VAL A 57 -13.84 2.12 13.05
N PHE A 58 -13.55 3.39 12.86
CA PHE A 58 -13.18 3.96 11.57
C PHE A 58 -11.70 3.79 11.29
N GLN A 59 -11.31 3.85 10.03
CA GLN A 59 -9.92 3.81 9.57
C GLN A 59 -9.04 4.90 10.20
N HIS A 60 -9.60 6.10 10.41
CA HIS A 60 -8.95 7.18 11.14
C HIS A 60 -9.56 7.32 12.52
N PHE A 61 -8.74 7.34 13.54
CA PHE A 61 -9.18 7.44 14.94
C PHE A 61 -10.03 8.70 15.17
N GLN A 62 -11.14 8.50 15.86
CA GLN A 62 -12.07 9.57 16.24
C GLN A 62 -11.85 9.89 17.73
N LEU A 63 -10.59 10.20 18.10
CA LEU A 63 -10.17 10.52 19.45
C LEU A 63 -9.71 11.97 19.54
N ALA A 64 -10.01 12.63 20.68
CA ALA A 64 -9.47 13.92 21.03
C ALA A 64 -8.17 13.73 21.81
N ASP A 65 -7.03 14.13 21.22
CA ASP A 65 -5.70 13.86 21.77
C ASP A 65 -5.48 14.49 23.16
N ASN A 66 -6.05 15.67 23.41
CA ASN A 66 -5.95 16.40 24.67
C ASN A 66 -6.94 15.93 25.75
N PHE A 67 -7.70 14.87 25.51
CA PHE A 67 -8.61 14.25 26.48
C PHE A 67 -8.02 12.95 27.03
N THR A 68 -8.43 12.59 28.25
CA THR A 68 -8.18 11.27 28.80
C THR A 68 -8.96 10.19 28.06
N VAL A 69 -8.59 8.92 28.24
CA VAL A 69 -9.37 7.79 27.77
C VAL A 69 -10.80 7.86 28.29
N LEU A 70 -10.98 8.11 29.59
CA LEU A 70 -12.30 8.25 30.21
C LEU A 70 -13.15 9.28 29.47
N GLU A 71 -12.63 10.49 29.27
CA GLU A 71 -13.34 11.59 28.60
C GLU A 71 -13.69 11.23 27.16
N ASN A 72 -12.77 10.59 26.41
CA ASN A 72 -13.05 10.12 25.04
C ASN A 72 -14.14 9.05 24.98
N VAL A 73 -14.14 8.11 25.91
CA VAL A 73 -15.12 7.00 25.96
C VAL A 73 -16.51 7.48 26.31
N VAL A 74 -16.61 8.37 27.33
CA VAL A 74 -17.92 8.85 27.81
C VAL A 74 -18.52 9.95 26.93
N LEU A 75 -17.74 10.62 26.10
CA LEU A 75 -18.21 11.69 25.22
C LEU A 75 -19.38 11.24 24.34
N GLY A 76 -20.56 11.86 24.52
CA GLY A 76 -21.80 11.48 23.86
C GLY A 76 -22.47 10.22 24.39
N ALA A 77 -21.98 9.65 25.50
CA ALA A 77 -22.53 8.48 26.20
C ALA A 77 -22.72 8.74 27.70
N GLU A 78 -22.74 9.99 28.12
CA GLU A 78 -22.80 10.42 29.53
C GLU A 78 -24.05 9.90 30.25
N LYS A 79 -25.12 9.62 29.49
CA LYS A 79 -26.38 9.09 30.05
C LYS A 79 -26.29 7.64 30.52
N LEU A 80 -25.26 6.88 30.10
CA LEU A 80 -25.14 5.46 30.46
C LEU A 80 -24.66 5.30 31.92
N HIS A 81 -23.52 5.92 32.27
CA HIS A 81 -22.87 5.76 33.57
C HIS A 81 -22.38 7.10 34.17
N GLY A 82 -22.80 8.24 33.61
CA GLY A 82 -22.28 9.56 33.98
C GLY A 82 -20.84 9.80 33.47
N ILE A 83 -20.15 10.73 34.13
CA ILE A 83 -18.76 11.14 33.78
C ILE A 83 -17.77 10.88 34.93
N GLY A 84 -18.16 10.16 35.96
CA GLY A 84 -17.40 9.99 37.20
C GLY A 84 -16.99 8.56 37.48
N GLY A 85 -17.01 8.19 38.77
CA GLY A 85 -16.51 6.89 39.24
C GLY A 85 -17.21 5.67 38.65
N ALA A 86 -18.52 5.77 38.36
CA ALA A 86 -19.26 4.66 37.75
C ALA A 86 -18.78 4.39 36.29
N ALA A 87 -18.60 5.44 35.50
CA ALA A 87 -18.07 5.33 34.15
C ALA A 87 -16.63 4.76 34.17
N ARG A 88 -15.79 5.25 35.08
CA ARG A 88 -14.43 4.73 35.29
C ARG A 88 -14.44 3.23 35.60
N ALA A 89 -15.25 2.81 36.56
CA ALA A 89 -15.34 1.39 36.94
C ALA A 89 -15.79 0.51 35.78
N GLU A 90 -16.73 0.99 34.97
CA GLU A 90 -17.20 0.25 33.79
C GLU A 90 -16.13 0.18 32.70
N ILE A 91 -15.34 1.23 32.47
CA ILE A 91 -14.20 1.23 31.52
C ILE A 91 -13.15 0.19 31.96
N VAL A 92 -12.77 0.20 33.25
CA VAL A 92 -11.83 -0.81 33.79
C VAL A 92 -12.38 -2.22 33.60
N ARG A 93 -13.65 -2.44 33.97
CA ARG A 93 -14.30 -3.74 33.82
C ARG A 93 -14.26 -4.25 32.36
N ILE A 94 -14.54 -3.39 31.39
CA ILE A 94 -14.52 -3.75 29.97
C ILE A 94 -13.06 -3.99 29.53
N SER A 95 -12.14 -3.10 29.92
CA SER A 95 -10.71 -3.23 29.59
C SER A 95 -10.15 -4.57 30.08
N ASP A 96 -10.47 -4.97 31.31
CA ASP A 96 -10.03 -6.23 31.90
C ASP A 96 -10.72 -7.44 31.26
N ALA A 97 -12.04 -7.36 31.01
CA ALA A 97 -12.82 -8.46 30.45
C ALA A 97 -12.37 -8.84 29.02
N TYR A 98 -11.88 -7.88 28.24
CA TYR A 98 -11.47 -8.08 26.85
C TYR A 98 -9.96 -7.90 26.62
N GLY A 99 -9.16 -7.93 27.69
CA GLY A 99 -7.69 -7.87 27.59
C GLY A 99 -7.15 -6.62 26.92
N LEU A 100 -7.88 -5.47 26.95
CA LEU A 100 -7.49 -4.28 26.22
C LEU A 100 -6.30 -3.55 26.85
N GLY A 101 -6.08 -3.69 28.16
CA GLY A 101 -4.94 -3.09 28.87
C GLY A 101 -4.93 -1.56 28.82
N ILE A 102 -6.10 -0.92 28.95
CA ILE A 102 -6.26 0.54 28.82
C ILE A 102 -6.64 1.14 30.17
N GLU A 103 -5.89 2.16 30.59
CA GLU A 103 -6.10 2.92 31.82
C GLU A 103 -6.96 4.17 31.57
N PRO A 104 -8.04 4.42 32.36
CA PRO A 104 -8.99 5.51 32.11
C PRO A 104 -8.41 6.91 32.15
N ASP A 105 -7.37 7.16 32.96
CA ASP A 105 -6.80 8.49 33.19
C ASP A 105 -5.66 8.87 32.28
N THR A 106 -5.22 7.97 31.43
CA THR A 106 -4.15 8.23 30.46
C THR A 106 -4.62 9.23 29.42
N LEU A 107 -3.83 10.26 29.12
CA LEU A 107 -4.08 11.16 27.99
C LEU A 107 -3.91 10.40 26.68
N VAL A 108 -4.80 10.65 25.73
CA VAL A 108 -4.76 9.98 24.42
C VAL A 108 -3.51 10.36 23.64
N GLU A 109 -2.98 11.58 23.80
CA GLU A 109 -1.72 12.01 23.16
C GLU A 109 -0.51 11.18 23.59
N ASP A 110 -0.52 10.61 24.80
CA ASP A 110 0.55 9.77 25.32
C ASP A 110 0.46 8.31 24.86
N LEU A 111 -0.62 7.93 24.19
CA LEU A 111 -0.85 6.56 23.72
C LEU A 111 -0.20 6.32 22.36
N GLY A 112 0.46 5.17 22.23
CA GLY A 112 0.88 4.61 20.94
C GLY A 112 -0.31 4.23 20.06
N VAL A 113 -0.05 3.98 18.78
CA VAL A 113 -1.08 3.72 17.75
C VAL A 113 -1.95 2.51 18.11
N GLY A 114 -1.36 1.39 18.53
CA GLY A 114 -2.09 0.20 18.93
C GLY A 114 -2.98 0.43 20.16
N ALA A 115 -2.53 1.22 21.15
CA ALA A 115 -3.34 1.58 22.30
C ALA A 115 -4.52 2.47 21.92
N ARG A 116 -4.33 3.45 21.02
CA ARG A 116 -5.42 4.28 20.47
C ARG A 116 -6.47 3.43 19.76
N GLN A 117 -6.06 2.41 19.02
CA GLN A 117 -6.98 1.44 18.40
C GLN A 117 -7.83 0.72 19.45
N ARG A 118 -7.22 0.26 20.54
CA ARG A 118 -7.95 -0.41 21.66
C ARG A 118 -8.90 0.55 22.35
N VAL A 119 -8.58 1.84 22.47
CA VAL A 119 -9.52 2.87 22.98
C VAL A 119 -10.74 3.01 22.08
N GLU A 120 -10.59 2.98 20.75
CA GLU A 120 -11.74 3.01 19.82
C GLU A 120 -12.63 1.77 20.00
N ILE A 121 -12.05 0.59 20.18
CA ILE A 121 -12.79 -0.64 20.48
C ILE A 121 -13.51 -0.51 21.82
N LEU A 122 -12.83 -0.01 22.85
CA LEU A 122 -13.40 0.25 24.17
C LEU A 122 -14.62 1.18 24.10
N LYS A 123 -14.56 2.25 23.27
CA LYS A 123 -15.69 3.18 23.06
C LYS A 123 -16.94 2.48 22.56
N VAL A 124 -16.80 1.60 21.57
CA VAL A 124 -17.98 0.89 21.02
C VAL A 124 -18.52 -0.16 21.99
N LEU A 125 -17.64 -0.84 22.73
CA LEU A 125 -18.03 -1.80 23.78
C LEU A 125 -18.75 -1.11 24.94
N TYR A 126 -18.26 0.04 25.40
CA TYR A 126 -18.89 0.84 26.45
C TYR A 126 -20.33 1.24 26.10
N ARG A 127 -20.63 1.41 24.82
CA ARG A 127 -21.96 1.70 24.29
C ARG A 127 -22.83 0.47 24.08
N GLY A 128 -22.35 -0.74 24.45
CA GLY A 128 -23.09 -1.99 24.39
C GLY A 128 -23.14 -2.63 23.02
N ALA A 129 -22.12 -2.42 22.18
CA ALA A 129 -22.04 -3.07 20.88
C ALA A 129 -22.03 -4.60 21.00
N GLN A 130 -22.83 -5.25 20.17
CA GLN A 130 -22.87 -6.71 19.96
C GLN A 130 -22.30 -7.09 18.59
N VAL A 131 -22.28 -6.15 17.66
CA VAL A 131 -21.66 -6.22 16.34
C VAL A 131 -20.69 -5.07 16.21
N ILE A 132 -19.42 -5.37 15.98
CA ILE A 132 -18.36 -4.38 15.84
C ILE A 132 -17.88 -4.39 14.39
N ILE A 133 -17.95 -3.24 13.74
CA ILE A 133 -17.40 -3.02 12.40
C ILE A 133 -16.01 -2.40 12.52
N LEU A 134 -15.00 -3.02 11.92
CA LEU A 134 -13.63 -2.52 11.87
C LEU A 134 -13.24 -2.22 10.41
N ASP A 135 -13.04 -0.95 10.08
CA ASP A 135 -12.67 -0.53 8.72
C ASP A 135 -11.15 -0.31 8.64
N GLU A 136 -10.44 -1.25 7.99
CA GLU A 136 -8.98 -1.29 7.83
C GLU A 136 -8.18 -1.06 9.13
N PRO A 137 -8.46 -1.80 10.20
CA PRO A 137 -7.91 -1.51 11.53
C PRO A 137 -6.41 -1.73 11.66
N THR A 138 -5.77 -2.42 10.71
CA THR A 138 -4.34 -2.75 10.70
C THR A 138 -3.50 -1.83 9.82
N ALA A 139 -4.12 -0.81 9.20
CA ALA A 139 -3.45 0.02 8.20
C ALA A 139 -2.23 0.80 8.76
N VAL A 140 -2.24 1.11 10.05
CA VAL A 140 -1.21 1.93 10.72
C VAL A 140 -0.46 1.18 11.83
N LEU A 141 -0.78 -0.11 12.05
CA LEU A 141 -0.19 -0.93 13.10
C LEU A 141 1.11 -1.60 12.65
N VAL A 142 2.06 -1.77 13.57
CA VAL A 142 3.21 -2.63 13.36
C VAL A 142 2.83 -4.10 13.57
N PRO A 143 3.60 -5.09 13.04
CA PRO A 143 3.22 -6.51 13.09
C PRO A 143 2.84 -7.03 14.49
N GLN A 144 3.59 -6.64 15.52
CA GLN A 144 3.30 -7.04 16.90
C GLN A 144 1.94 -6.51 17.38
N GLU A 145 1.58 -5.26 17.02
CA GLU A 145 0.29 -4.66 17.37
C GLU A 145 -0.87 -5.32 16.60
N VAL A 146 -0.61 -5.83 15.37
CA VAL A 146 -1.58 -6.62 14.60
C VAL A 146 -1.89 -7.94 15.33
N ASP A 147 -0.87 -8.64 15.81
CA ASP A 147 -1.04 -9.89 16.56
C ASP A 147 -1.84 -9.66 17.85
N GLU A 148 -1.56 -8.57 18.58
CA GLU A 148 -2.32 -8.17 19.78
C GLU A 148 -3.79 -7.88 19.42
N LEU A 149 -4.05 -7.11 18.36
CA LEU A 149 -5.40 -6.83 17.89
C LEU A 149 -6.16 -8.12 17.58
N PHE A 150 -5.54 -9.05 16.85
CA PHE A 150 -6.18 -10.34 16.53
C PHE A 150 -6.43 -11.20 17.76
N GLY A 151 -5.56 -11.12 18.77
CA GLY A 151 -5.80 -11.69 20.10
C GLY A 151 -7.09 -11.14 20.71
N ASN A 152 -7.22 -9.80 20.78
CA ASN A 152 -8.42 -9.15 21.32
C ASN A 152 -9.69 -9.51 20.50
N LEU A 153 -9.61 -9.60 19.16
CA LEU A 153 -10.77 -10.00 18.34
C LEU A 153 -11.23 -11.44 18.64
N ARG A 154 -10.29 -12.36 18.90
CA ARG A 154 -10.64 -13.73 19.30
C ARG A 154 -11.28 -13.77 20.69
N GLU A 155 -10.86 -12.93 21.63
CA GLU A 155 -11.49 -12.79 22.95
C GLU A 155 -12.91 -12.24 22.83
N LEU A 156 -13.11 -11.17 22.05
CA LEU A 156 -14.44 -10.61 21.76
C LEU A 156 -15.39 -11.65 21.17
N LYS A 157 -14.90 -12.44 20.20
CA LYS A 157 -15.65 -13.55 19.62
C LYS A 157 -16.01 -14.63 20.66
N ALA A 158 -15.08 -15.00 21.53
CA ALA A 158 -15.31 -16.00 22.58
C ALA A 158 -16.42 -15.57 23.54
N GLU A 159 -16.55 -14.28 23.83
CA GLU A 159 -17.63 -13.68 24.60
C GLU A 159 -18.95 -13.49 23.81
N GLY A 160 -19.00 -14.00 22.56
CA GLY A 160 -20.20 -14.03 21.72
C GLY A 160 -20.47 -12.75 20.92
N LEU A 161 -19.54 -11.81 20.86
CA LEU A 161 -19.65 -10.66 19.98
C LEU A 161 -19.38 -11.06 18.52
N SER A 162 -19.97 -10.35 17.59
CA SER A 162 -19.72 -10.53 16.17
C SER A 162 -18.85 -9.39 15.65
N VAL A 163 -17.88 -9.70 14.82
CA VAL A 163 -16.96 -8.72 14.23
C VAL A 163 -17.10 -8.74 12.70
N ILE A 164 -17.28 -7.57 12.10
CA ILE A 164 -17.15 -7.36 10.66
C ILE A 164 -15.83 -6.67 10.43
N PHE A 165 -14.92 -7.34 9.73
CA PHE A 165 -13.54 -6.89 9.52
C PHE A 165 -13.30 -6.60 8.06
N ILE A 166 -12.92 -5.35 7.74
CA ILE A 166 -12.55 -4.94 6.38
C ILE A 166 -11.05 -4.80 6.31
N SER A 167 -10.43 -5.52 5.38
CA SER A 167 -9.01 -5.37 5.07
C SER A 167 -8.76 -5.68 3.59
N HIS A 168 -7.67 -5.15 3.06
CA HIS A 168 -7.11 -5.54 1.77
C HIS A 168 -5.87 -6.43 1.92
N LYS A 169 -5.40 -6.66 3.16
CA LYS A 169 -4.28 -7.56 3.47
C LYS A 169 -4.81 -8.98 3.66
N LEU A 170 -4.68 -9.79 2.63
CA LEU A 170 -5.35 -11.09 2.53
C LEU A 170 -4.83 -12.10 3.55
N ASP A 171 -3.53 -12.09 3.87
CA ASP A 171 -2.95 -12.98 4.87
C ASP A 171 -3.50 -12.71 6.27
N GLU A 172 -3.70 -11.41 6.62
CA GLU A 172 -4.35 -11.01 7.86
C GLU A 172 -5.79 -11.54 7.94
N VAL A 173 -6.54 -11.39 6.83
CA VAL A 173 -7.92 -11.86 6.73
C VAL A 173 -8.01 -13.38 6.92
N LEU A 174 -7.15 -14.14 6.22
CA LEU A 174 -7.09 -15.60 6.30
C LEU A 174 -6.71 -16.09 7.71
N SER A 175 -5.92 -15.31 8.46
CA SER A 175 -5.45 -15.70 9.80
C SER A 175 -6.49 -15.51 10.90
N VAL A 176 -7.49 -14.63 10.71
CA VAL A 176 -8.39 -14.22 11.80
C VAL A 176 -9.87 -14.46 11.51
N ALA A 177 -10.31 -14.49 10.24
CA ALA A 177 -11.71 -14.62 9.88
C ALA A 177 -12.22 -16.06 10.01
N ASP A 178 -13.52 -16.20 10.30
CA ASP A 178 -14.26 -17.47 10.21
C ASP A 178 -14.93 -17.64 8.85
N GLU A 179 -15.22 -16.52 8.19
CA GLU A 179 -15.88 -16.49 6.89
C GLU A 179 -15.46 -15.23 6.14
N ILE A 180 -15.25 -15.29 4.83
CA ILE A 180 -14.80 -14.18 4.00
C ILE A 180 -15.80 -13.94 2.88
N THR A 181 -16.34 -12.72 2.79
CA THR A 181 -17.15 -12.28 1.64
C THR A 181 -16.33 -11.39 0.72
N VAL A 182 -16.28 -11.76 -0.55
CA VAL A 182 -15.60 -11.01 -1.60
C VAL A 182 -16.60 -10.10 -2.30
N ILE A 183 -16.34 -8.79 -2.30
CA ILE A 183 -17.14 -7.76 -3.01
C ILE A 183 -16.35 -7.24 -4.20
N ARG A 184 -17.01 -7.18 -5.35
CA ARG A 184 -16.47 -6.62 -6.59
C ARG A 184 -17.52 -5.80 -7.31
N ARG A 185 -17.21 -4.52 -7.62
CA ARG A 185 -18.11 -3.59 -8.34
C ARG A 185 -19.51 -3.47 -7.70
N GLY A 186 -19.56 -3.43 -6.38
CA GLY A 186 -20.81 -3.30 -5.62
C GLY A 186 -21.62 -4.58 -5.46
N THR A 187 -21.10 -5.73 -5.89
CA THR A 187 -21.79 -7.01 -5.84
C THR A 187 -20.96 -8.04 -5.06
N THR A 188 -21.60 -8.86 -4.24
CA THR A 188 -20.98 -10.05 -3.64
C THR A 188 -20.73 -11.09 -4.74
N VAL A 189 -19.46 -11.50 -4.92
CA VAL A 189 -19.08 -12.49 -5.95
C VAL A 189 -18.84 -13.87 -5.35
N ALA A 190 -18.40 -13.96 -4.10
CA ALA A 190 -18.20 -15.23 -3.40
C ALA A 190 -18.25 -15.01 -1.88
N THR A 191 -18.60 -16.09 -1.17
CA THR A 191 -18.35 -16.22 0.26
C THR A 191 -17.58 -17.53 0.44
N VAL A 192 -16.42 -17.47 1.10
CA VAL A 192 -15.46 -18.57 1.18
C VAL A 192 -15.04 -18.85 2.62
N ASP A 193 -14.64 -20.10 2.85
CA ASP A 193 -14.04 -20.57 4.11
C ASP A 193 -12.54 -20.28 4.07
N PRO A 194 -11.97 -19.54 5.06
CA PRO A 194 -10.53 -19.28 5.13
C PRO A 194 -9.67 -20.55 5.14
N ALA A 195 -10.14 -21.63 5.77
CA ALA A 195 -9.39 -22.88 5.89
C ALA A 195 -9.16 -23.60 4.55
N GLY A 196 -10.01 -23.33 3.56
CA GLY A 196 -9.93 -23.92 2.22
C GLY A 196 -9.47 -22.94 1.12
N THR A 197 -9.04 -21.73 1.48
CA THR A 197 -8.77 -20.66 0.51
C THR A 197 -7.39 -20.08 0.72
N THR A 198 -6.69 -19.79 -0.35
CA THR A 198 -5.36 -19.14 -0.33
C THR A 198 -5.48 -17.63 -0.59
N SER A 199 -4.46 -16.86 -0.20
CA SER A 199 -4.37 -15.42 -0.52
C SER A 199 -4.48 -15.16 -2.02
N ARG A 200 -3.90 -16.05 -2.84
CA ARG A 200 -3.97 -15.97 -4.30
C ARG A 200 -5.39 -16.15 -4.83
N GLU A 201 -6.10 -17.16 -4.37
CA GLU A 201 -7.50 -17.41 -4.78
C GLU A 201 -8.42 -16.26 -4.39
N LEU A 202 -8.26 -15.70 -3.17
CA LEU A 202 -8.97 -14.49 -2.76
C LEU A 202 -8.68 -13.32 -3.68
N ALA A 203 -7.41 -13.10 -4.00
CA ALA A 203 -6.99 -12.03 -4.90
C ALA A 203 -7.59 -12.20 -6.31
N GLU A 204 -7.62 -13.42 -6.85
CA GLU A 204 -8.23 -13.74 -8.14
C GLU A 204 -9.76 -13.51 -8.14
N LEU A 205 -10.45 -13.85 -7.06
CA LEU A 205 -11.87 -13.54 -6.86
C LEU A 205 -12.13 -12.03 -6.81
N MET A 206 -11.26 -11.27 -6.14
CA MET A 206 -11.37 -9.81 -6.03
C MET A 206 -11.18 -9.12 -7.38
N VAL A 207 -10.16 -9.52 -8.14
CA VAL A 207 -9.81 -8.96 -9.46
C VAL A 207 -10.78 -9.48 -10.53
N GLY A 208 -11.14 -10.76 -10.48
CA GLY A 208 -12.02 -11.44 -11.41
C GLY A 208 -11.31 -12.00 -12.65
N SER A 209 -10.01 -12.16 -12.56
CA SER A 209 -9.15 -12.84 -13.52
C SER A 209 -8.03 -13.56 -12.78
N GLU A 210 -7.45 -14.56 -13.41
CA GLU A 210 -6.23 -15.18 -12.89
C GLU A 210 -5.13 -14.14 -12.71
N LEU A 211 -4.49 -14.17 -11.56
CA LEU A 211 -3.32 -13.31 -11.31
C LEU A 211 -2.11 -13.88 -12.07
N PRO A 212 -1.29 -13.01 -12.68
CA PRO A 212 -0.03 -13.46 -13.26
C PRO A 212 0.77 -14.20 -12.17
N SER A 213 1.06 -15.46 -12.41
CA SER A 213 2.00 -16.19 -11.54
C SER A 213 3.38 -15.52 -11.61
N PRO A 214 4.14 -15.50 -10.51
CA PRO A 214 5.59 -15.39 -10.60
C PRO A 214 6.01 -16.56 -11.46
N SER A 215 6.22 -16.34 -12.75
CA SER A 215 6.40 -17.44 -13.66
C SER A 215 7.88 -17.64 -13.90
N THR A 216 8.28 -18.88 -13.94
CA THR A 216 9.36 -19.44 -14.74
C THR A 216 9.14 -19.15 -16.24
N GLU A 217 8.94 -17.87 -16.61
CA GLU A 217 8.93 -17.47 -18.01
C GLU A 217 10.37 -17.60 -18.54
N THR A 218 10.49 -17.99 -19.81
CA THR A 218 11.77 -17.99 -20.52
C THR A 218 12.45 -16.64 -20.31
N SER A 219 13.69 -16.64 -19.82
CA SER A 219 14.44 -15.41 -19.55
C SER A 219 14.45 -14.51 -20.78
N THR A 220 14.09 -13.24 -20.59
CA THR A 220 14.16 -12.20 -21.64
C THR A 220 15.47 -11.45 -21.63
N VAL A 221 16.39 -11.83 -20.74
CA VAL A 221 17.69 -11.21 -20.54
C VAL A 221 18.57 -11.46 -21.76
N THR A 222 19.16 -10.39 -22.29
CA THR A 222 20.11 -10.45 -23.40
C THR A 222 21.53 -10.16 -22.90
N ASP A 223 22.55 -10.35 -23.75
CA ASP A 223 23.95 -10.04 -23.39
C ASP A 223 24.26 -8.55 -23.38
N ARG A 224 23.36 -7.68 -23.86
CA ARG A 224 23.59 -6.24 -23.97
C ARG A 224 23.39 -5.56 -22.61
N VAL A 225 24.47 -5.02 -22.04
CA VAL A 225 24.42 -4.19 -20.84
C VAL A 225 23.72 -2.85 -21.16
N THR A 226 22.63 -2.57 -20.44
CA THR A 226 21.87 -1.32 -20.54
C THR A 226 22.32 -0.31 -19.50
N LEU A 227 22.40 -0.71 -18.22
CA LEU A 227 22.92 0.11 -17.14
C LEU A 227 24.21 -0.51 -16.62
N HIS A 228 25.26 0.30 -16.50
CA HIS A 228 26.51 -0.06 -15.84
C HIS A 228 26.79 0.93 -14.73
N VAL A 229 26.92 0.44 -13.52
CA VAL A 229 27.29 1.20 -12.32
C VAL A 229 28.59 0.63 -11.77
N ALA A 230 29.61 1.47 -11.58
CA ALA A 230 30.89 1.04 -11.03
C ALA A 230 31.38 1.99 -9.95
N ASP A 231 31.74 1.40 -8.81
CA ASP A 231 32.32 2.07 -7.64
C ASP A 231 31.51 3.30 -7.19
N LEU A 232 30.18 3.22 -7.25
CA LEU A 232 29.30 4.32 -6.87
C LEU A 232 29.37 4.53 -5.36
N CYS A 233 29.88 5.70 -4.97
CA CYS A 233 30.00 6.11 -3.57
C CYS A 233 29.24 7.40 -3.31
N LEU A 234 28.66 7.52 -2.13
CA LEU A 234 28.04 8.75 -1.63
C LEU A 234 28.50 8.99 -0.20
N PRO A 235 29.41 9.98 0.00
CA PRO A 235 29.94 10.27 1.33
C PRO A 235 28.92 10.91 2.26
N ALA A 236 29.09 10.70 3.57
CA ALA A 236 28.40 11.43 4.63
C ALA A 236 29.33 11.54 5.87
N GLU A 237 28.94 12.34 6.88
CA GLU A 237 29.79 12.71 8.01
C GLU A 237 30.33 11.53 8.83
N ASN A 238 29.47 10.53 9.14
CA ASN A 238 29.84 9.43 10.04
C ASN A 238 30.20 8.14 9.28
N ARG A 239 29.45 7.83 8.23
CA ARG A 239 29.69 6.68 7.35
C ARG A 239 29.16 7.00 5.96
N PRO A 240 29.73 6.43 4.89
CA PRO A 240 29.19 6.62 3.55
C PRO A 240 27.74 6.08 3.50
N LEU A 241 26.88 6.80 2.78
CA LEU A 241 25.52 6.37 2.47
C LEU A 241 25.52 5.29 1.38
N LEU A 242 26.49 5.38 0.44
CA LEU A 242 26.79 4.33 -0.52
C LEU A 242 28.31 4.11 -0.52
N ASP A 243 28.72 2.86 -0.57
CA ASP A 243 30.11 2.46 -0.48
C ASP A 243 30.45 1.41 -1.55
N ALA A 244 31.09 1.87 -2.61
CA ALA A 244 31.57 1.08 -3.75
C ALA A 244 30.51 0.16 -4.38
N ILE A 245 29.29 0.67 -4.61
CA ILE A 245 28.24 -0.08 -5.27
C ILE A 245 28.59 -0.29 -6.75
N SER A 246 28.59 -1.55 -7.17
CA SER A 246 28.89 -1.93 -8.56
C SER A 246 27.96 -3.05 -9.02
N PHE A 247 27.29 -2.85 -10.16
CA PHE A 247 26.43 -3.84 -10.82
C PHE A 247 26.14 -3.45 -12.27
N ASP A 248 25.70 -4.45 -13.04
CA ASP A 248 25.16 -4.26 -14.39
C ASP A 248 23.70 -4.66 -14.44
N ILE A 249 22.94 -4.02 -15.33
CA ILE A 249 21.59 -4.48 -15.74
C ILE A 249 21.59 -4.63 -17.25
N ARG A 250 21.16 -5.80 -17.71
CA ARG A 250 21.08 -6.12 -19.14
C ARG A 250 19.73 -5.75 -19.74
N ALA A 251 19.65 -5.63 -21.05
CA ALA A 251 18.37 -5.41 -21.73
C ALA A 251 17.44 -6.61 -21.52
N GLY A 252 16.19 -6.34 -21.10
CA GLY A 252 15.20 -7.33 -20.73
C GLY A 252 15.39 -7.94 -19.33
N GLU A 253 16.34 -7.44 -18.53
CA GLU A 253 16.60 -7.87 -17.15
C GLU A 253 15.83 -6.98 -16.15
N VAL A 254 15.26 -7.61 -15.13
CA VAL A 254 14.79 -6.96 -13.90
C VAL A 254 15.79 -7.29 -12.79
N LEU A 255 16.57 -6.30 -12.36
CA LEU A 255 17.39 -6.37 -11.16
C LEU A 255 16.62 -5.87 -9.96
N GLY A 256 16.33 -6.75 -9.02
CA GLY A 256 15.72 -6.41 -7.72
C GLY A 256 16.77 -5.94 -6.71
N ILE A 257 16.47 -4.90 -5.95
CA ILE A 257 17.26 -4.47 -4.80
C ILE A 257 16.40 -4.66 -3.55
N ALA A 258 16.78 -5.62 -2.72
CA ALA A 258 16.18 -5.89 -1.42
C ALA A 258 16.94 -5.16 -0.30
N GLY A 259 16.23 -4.71 0.74
CA GLY A 259 16.85 -4.10 1.91
C GLY A 259 15.81 -3.48 2.83
N VAL A 260 16.14 -3.36 4.13
CA VAL A 260 15.32 -2.62 5.09
C VAL A 260 15.47 -1.13 4.82
N GLU A 261 14.39 -0.35 4.96
CA GLU A 261 14.37 1.10 4.74
C GLU A 261 15.53 1.79 5.48
N GLY A 262 16.21 2.72 4.80
CA GLY A 262 17.38 3.42 5.34
C GLY A 262 18.74 2.71 5.14
N ASN A 263 18.79 1.62 4.39
CA ASN A 263 20.04 0.91 4.07
C ASN A 263 20.76 1.42 2.80
N GLY A 264 20.24 2.48 2.14
CA GLY A 264 20.90 3.09 0.98
C GLY A 264 20.11 2.99 -0.34
N GLN A 265 18.90 2.41 -0.34
CA GLN A 265 18.08 2.24 -1.54
C GLN A 265 17.70 3.57 -2.20
N ALA A 266 17.19 4.51 -1.40
CA ALA A 266 16.82 5.84 -1.86
C ALA A 266 18.04 6.61 -2.39
N GLU A 267 19.14 6.54 -1.67
CA GLU A 267 20.41 7.14 -2.04
C GLU A 267 20.97 6.57 -3.34
N LEU A 268 20.83 5.26 -3.55
CA LEU A 268 21.23 4.58 -4.80
C LEU A 268 20.45 5.13 -5.99
N VAL A 269 19.12 5.23 -5.87
CA VAL A 269 18.26 5.81 -6.91
C VAL A 269 18.64 7.27 -7.18
N GLU A 270 18.76 8.07 -6.12
CA GLU A 270 19.09 9.50 -6.24
C GLU A 270 20.47 9.74 -6.88
N ALA A 271 21.46 8.89 -6.56
CA ALA A 271 22.78 8.96 -7.16
C ALA A 271 22.75 8.57 -8.66
N ILE A 272 22.07 7.48 -9.03
CA ILE A 272 21.89 7.06 -10.43
C ILE A 272 21.12 8.12 -11.22
N MET A 273 20.11 8.76 -10.61
CA MET A 273 19.34 9.82 -11.24
C MET A 273 20.03 11.19 -11.27
N GLY A 274 21.19 11.34 -10.59
CA GLY A 274 21.89 12.63 -10.47
C GLY A 274 21.14 13.67 -9.65
N MET A 275 20.38 13.23 -8.65
CA MET A 275 19.63 14.07 -7.72
C MET A 275 20.45 14.47 -6.49
N ARG A 276 21.52 13.71 -6.18
CA ARG A 276 22.41 13.98 -5.06
C ARG A 276 23.76 14.49 -5.52
N PRO A 277 24.20 15.68 -5.07
CA PRO A 277 25.56 16.14 -5.28
C PRO A 277 26.55 15.33 -4.45
N GLY A 278 27.80 15.23 -4.93
CA GLY A 278 28.88 14.55 -4.20
C GLY A 278 28.94 13.03 -4.39
N ALA A 279 28.05 12.43 -5.17
CA ALA A 279 28.20 11.05 -5.60
C ALA A 279 29.42 10.93 -6.54
N THR A 280 30.25 9.91 -6.32
CA THR A 280 31.42 9.55 -7.14
C THR A 280 31.25 8.15 -7.71
N GLY A 281 32.11 7.76 -8.66
CA GLY A 281 31.98 6.50 -9.38
C GLY A 281 31.50 6.74 -10.80
N THR A 282 31.08 5.68 -11.50
CA THR A 282 30.67 5.73 -12.90
C THR A 282 29.24 5.23 -13.07
N VAL A 283 28.43 5.97 -13.83
CA VAL A 283 27.09 5.55 -14.24
C VAL A 283 27.00 5.67 -15.76
N ARG A 284 26.81 4.55 -16.47
CA ARG A 284 26.65 4.52 -17.93
C ARG A 284 25.34 3.89 -18.33
N LEU A 285 24.67 4.47 -19.32
CA LEU A 285 23.43 3.97 -19.89
C LEU A 285 23.61 3.69 -21.38
N ALA A 286 23.46 2.44 -21.80
CA ALA A 286 23.69 1.99 -23.17
C ALA A 286 25.05 2.48 -23.74
N GLY A 287 26.09 2.47 -22.91
CA GLY A 287 27.45 2.93 -23.26
C GLY A 287 27.69 4.43 -23.12
N GLN A 288 26.65 5.25 -22.99
CA GLN A 288 26.78 6.69 -22.75
C GLN A 288 27.11 6.94 -21.27
N ASP A 289 28.14 7.73 -21.00
CA ASP A 289 28.47 8.17 -19.65
C ASP A 289 27.47 9.26 -19.17
N LEU A 290 26.84 8.99 -18.03
CA LEU A 290 25.87 9.89 -17.40
C LEU A 290 26.43 10.58 -16.16
N THR A 291 27.63 10.26 -15.72
CA THR A 291 28.18 10.61 -14.39
C THR A 291 28.01 12.10 -14.08
N GLU A 292 28.38 12.98 -15.01
CA GLU A 292 28.29 14.42 -14.85
C GLU A 292 26.97 15.05 -15.37
N LEU A 293 26.04 14.22 -15.86
CA LEU A 293 24.80 14.74 -16.43
C LEU A 293 23.77 15.06 -15.32
N SER A 294 23.06 16.18 -15.51
CA SER A 294 21.93 16.54 -14.67
C SER A 294 20.79 15.52 -14.78
N THR A 295 19.95 15.42 -13.75
CA THR A 295 18.75 14.57 -13.72
C THR A 295 17.92 14.65 -14.99
N ARG A 296 17.68 15.88 -15.50
CA ARG A 296 16.98 16.08 -16.75
C ARG A 296 17.67 15.39 -17.92
N ARG A 297 18.99 15.54 -18.07
CA ARG A 297 19.76 14.92 -19.15
C ARG A 297 19.77 13.41 -19.07
N ARG A 298 19.83 12.85 -17.84
CA ARG A 298 19.74 11.40 -17.59
C ARG A 298 18.35 10.88 -18.00
N ARG A 299 17.27 11.59 -17.68
CA ARG A 299 15.92 11.24 -18.15
C ARG A 299 15.79 11.35 -19.67
N GLU A 300 16.35 12.38 -20.28
CA GLU A 300 16.38 12.55 -21.74
C GLU A 300 17.19 11.44 -22.44
N ALA A 301 18.18 10.84 -21.77
CA ALA A 301 18.93 9.69 -22.28
C ALA A 301 18.13 8.38 -22.29
N GLY A 302 16.96 8.33 -21.65
CA GLY A 302 16.05 7.18 -21.69
C GLY A 302 15.79 6.51 -20.33
N ILE A 303 15.93 7.24 -19.22
CA ILE A 303 15.55 6.75 -17.91
C ILE A 303 14.11 7.15 -17.58
N GLY A 304 13.22 6.15 -17.37
CA GLY A 304 11.94 6.32 -16.70
C GLY A 304 12.11 6.17 -15.20
N TYR A 305 11.31 6.89 -14.39
CA TYR A 305 11.43 6.85 -12.93
C TYR A 305 10.06 6.85 -12.25
N ILE A 306 9.75 5.76 -11.55
CA ILE A 306 8.61 5.63 -10.65
C ILE A 306 9.13 5.86 -9.22
N PRO A 307 8.77 6.99 -8.57
CA PRO A 307 9.28 7.32 -7.24
C PRO A 307 8.54 6.56 -6.14
N GLU A 308 9.22 6.36 -5.02
CA GLU A 308 8.64 5.76 -3.81
C GLU A 308 7.47 6.58 -3.25
N ASP A 309 7.67 7.89 -3.07
CA ASP A 309 6.61 8.81 -2.64
C ASP A 309 6.00 9.52 -3.85
N ARG A 310 4.84 8.98 -4.29
CA ARG A 310 4.11 9.51 -5.44
C ARG A 310 3.59 10.93 -5.23
N HIS A 311 3.26 11.33 -3.99
CA HIS A 311 2.70 12.64 -3.69
C HIS A 311 3.79 13.72 -3.65
N ARG A 312 4.98 13.37 -3.19
CA ARG A 312 6.10 14.30 -3.07
C ARG A 312 6.89 14.42 -4.37
N HIS A 313 7.08 13.30 -5.08
CA HIS A 313 8.01 13.23 -6.22
C HIS A 313 7.36 12.79 -7.53
N GLY A 314 6.16 12.21 -7.47
CA GLY A 314 5.50 11.60 -8.63
C GLY A 314 4.45 12.47 -9.30
N LEU A 315 3.69 13.26 -8.54
CA LEU A 315 2.52 13.99 -9.04
C LEU A 315 2.47 15.44 -8.55
N LEU A 316 1.89 16.28 -9.37
CA LEU A 316 1.38 17.59 -9.02
C LEU A 316 -0.10 17.42 -8.68
N LEU A 317 -0.43 17.27 -7.39
CA LEU A 317 -1.77 16.89 -6.93
C LEU A 317 -2.87 17.90 -7.33
N ASP A 318 -2.53 19.20 -7.35
CA ASP A 318 -3.43 20.30 -7.70
C ASP A 318 -3.44 20.63 -9.20
N ALA A 319 -2.74 19.84 -10.01
CA ALA A 319 -2.72 19.98 -11.46
C ALA A 319 -3.57 18.88 -12.14
N PRO A 320 -4.15 19.15 -13.33
CA PRO A 320 -4.89 18.17 -14.09
C PRO A 320 -3.98 17.03 -14.61
N LEU A 321 -4.57 15.90 -14.99
CA LEU A 321 -3.82 14.72 -15.43
C LEU A 321 -2.95 15.01 -16.64
N TRP A 322 -3.42 15.84 -17.59
CA TRP A 322 -2.63 16.17 -18.77
C TRP A 322 -1.37 17.00 -18.45
N GLU A 323 -1.36 17.83 -17.39
CA GLU A 323 -0.15 18.50 -16.92
C GLU A 323 0.79 17.52 -16.22
N ASN A 324 0.24 16.60 -15.43
CA ASN A 324 1.01 15.52 -14.84
C ASN A 324 1.67 14.62 -15.88
N ARG A 325 1.04 14.42 -17.05
CA ARG A 325 1.66 13.69 -18.17
C ARG A 325 2.94 14.34 -18.68
N VAL A 326 2.98 15.65 -18.72
CA VAL A 326 4.14 16.43 -19.23
C VAL A 326 5.29 16.46 -18.24
N LEU A 327 5.05 16.21 -16.96
CA LEU A 327 6.05 16.23 -15.90
C LEU A 327 7.23 15.29 -16.23
N GLY A 328 8.44 15.87 -16.35
CA GLY A 328 9.65 15.17 -16.78
C GLY A 328 9.82 15.02 -18.29
N HIS A 329 8.82 15.41 -19.10
CA HIS A 329 8.83 15.34 -20.56
C HIS A 329 8.67 16.71 -21.25
N GLN A 330 8.70 17.80 -20.47
CA GLN A 330 8.42 19.18 -20.91
C GLN A 330 9.37 19.73 -21.97
N THR A 331 10.38 18.98 -22.38
CA THR A 331 11.33 19.36 -23.44
C THR A 331 11.22 18.47 -24.67
N ARG A 332 10.41 17.42 -24.62
CA ARG A 332 10.30 16.41 -25.67
C ARG A 332 9.06 16.62 -26.53
N LYS A 333 9.21 16.31 -27.84
CA LYS A 333 8.05 16.14 -28.71
C LYS A 333 7.33 14.81 -28.37
N PRO A 334 6.01 14.74 -28.53
CA PRO A 334 5.09 15.76 -29.07
C PRO A 334 4.63 16.79 -28.01
N TRP A 335 4.95 16.62 -26.72
CA TRP A 335 4.39 17.40 -25.60
C TRP A 335 4.91 18.84 -25.51
N ALA A 336 6.08 19.13 -26.12
CA ALA A 336 6.63 20.46 -26.17
C ALA A 336 7.19 20.78 -27.56
N ARG A 337 6.98 22.02 -28.02
CA ARG A 337 7.50 22.53 -29.27
C ARG A 337 8.03 23.97 -29.09
N ARG A 338 9.29 24.21 -29.45
CA ARG A 338 9.93 25.54 -29.34
C ARG A 338 9.83 26.15 -27.93
N GLY A 339 9.95 25.33 -26.89
CA GLY A 339 9.91 25.80 -25.50
C GLY A 339 8.49 26.01 -24.92
N LEU A 340 7.45 25.77 -25.70
CA LEU A 340 6.04 25.85 -25.26
C LEU A 340 5.43 24.46 -25.18
N ILE A 341 4.59 24.25 -24.14
CA ILE A 341 3.83 23.02 -23.99
C ILE A 341 2.69 22.96 -25.01
N ASP A 342 2.62 21.87 -25.76
CA ASP A 342 1.52 21.56 -26.66
C ASP A 342 0.41 20.89 -25.84
N ARG A 343 -0.60 21.69 -25.47
CA ARG A 343 -1.73 21.24 -24.67
C ARG A 343 -2.57 20.20 -25.39
N GLY A 344 -2.74 20.32 -26.71
CA GLY A 344 -3.50 19.38 -27.52
C GLY A 344 -2.85 18.00 -27.54
N ALA A 345 -1.57 17.96 -27.91
CA ALA A 345 -0.78 16.71 -27.90
C ALA A 345 -0.71 16.08 -26.51
N SER A 346 -0.55 16.89 -25.45
CA SER A 346 -0.49 16.41 -24.07
C SER A 346 -1.81 15.76 -23.64
N ARG A 347 -2.96 16.38 -23.97
CA ARG A 347 -4.28 15.82 -23.66
C ARG A 347 -4.57 14.52 -24.41
N THR A 348 -4.24 14.49 -25.69
CA THR A 348 -4.43 13.27 -26.53
C THR A 348 -3.60 12.10 -25.98
N ASP A 349 -2.33 12.37 -25.63
CA ASP A 349 -1.47 11.32 -25.08
C ASP A 349 -1.89 10.90 -23.68
N THR A 350 -2.38 11.83 -22.85
CA THR A 350 -2.95 11.49 -21.53
C THR A 350 -4.18 10.60 -21.67
N GLN A 351 -5.06 10.87 -22.65
CA GLN A 351 -6.22 10.04 -22.91
C GLN A 351 -5.80 8.60 -23.29
N ARG A 352 -4.76 8.47 -24.15
CA ARG A 352 -4.19 7.15 -24.49
C ARG A 352 -3.67 6.41 -23.25
N ILE A 353 -2.94 7.09 -22.35
CA ILE A 353 -2.46 6.48 -21.10
C ILE A 353 -3.62 6.07 -20.21
N VAL A 354 -4.65 6.92 -20.08
CA VAL A 354 -5.85 6.61 -19.30
C VAL A 354 -6.51 5.31 -19.76
N GLU A 355 -6.60 5.12 -21.08
CA GLU A 355 -7.19 3.91 -21.69
C GLU A 355 -6.26 2.69 -21.57
N GLU A 356 -4.98 2.85 -21.92
CA GLU A 356 -4.00 1.76 -21.97
C GLU A 356 -3.70 1.17 -20.57
N TYR A 357 -3.65 2.05 -19.54
CA TYR A 357 -3.33 1.67 -18.17
C TYR A 357 -4.57 1.56 -17.27
N ASP A 358 -5.77 1.60 -17.85
CA ASP A 358 -7.05 1.53 -17.10
C ASP A 358 -7.08 2.50 -15.91
N VAL A 359 -6.77 3.77 -16.14
CA VAL A 359 -6.85 4.81 -15.13
C VAL A 359 -8.29 5.28 -15.01
N ARG A 360 -8.96 4.97 -13.92
CA ARG A 360 -10.36 5.37 -13.70
C ARG A 360 -10.44 6.85 -13.33
N THR A 361 -10.96 7.65 -14.25
CA THR A 361 -11.08 9.11 -14.13
C THR A 361 -12.28 9.63 -14.93
N PRO A 362 -12.93 10.73 -14.51
CA PRO A 362 -13.93 11.43 -15.34
C PRO A 362 -13.35 12.01 -16.64
N GLY A 363 -12.06 12.30 -16.69
CA GLY A 363 -11.38 12.84 -17.86
C GLY A 363 -9.99 13.41 -17.56
N VAL A 364 -9.28 13.81 -18.61
CA VAL A 364 -7.88 14.27 -18.52
C VAL A 364 -7.71 15.63 -17.82
N ASP A 365 -8.79 16.37 -17.64
CA ASP A 365 -8.84 17.64 -16.88
C ASP A 365 -9.09 17.45 -15.38
N THR A 366 -9.32 16.22 -14.92
CA THR A 366 -9.45 15.89 -13.51
C THR A 366 -8.15 16.19 -12.78
N LEU A 367 -8.23 16.78 -11.59
CA LEU A 367 -7.06 17.01 -10.73
C LEU A 367 -6.51 15.68 -10.20
N ALA A 368 -5.19 15.51 -10.15
CA ALA A 368 -4.56 14.26 -9.74
C ALA A 368 -4.94 13.84 -8.32
N ARG A 369 -5.21 14.79 -7.39
CA ARG A 369 -5.70 14.51 -6.05
C ARG A 369 -7.07 13.83 -5.99
N ALA A 370 -7.90 13.94 -7.03
CA ALA A 370 -9.22 13.32 -7.09
C ALA A 370 -9.17 11.84 -7.47
N LEU A 371 -8.02 11.32 -7.89
CA LEU A 371 -7.83 9.91 -8.18
C LEU A 371 -7.57 9.11 -6.90
N SER A 372 -8.01 7.85 -6.88
CA SER A 372 -7.58 6.88 -5.87
C SER A 372 -6.06 6.61 -5.99
N GLY A 373 -5.43 6.14 -4.90
CA GLY A 373 -3.99 5.83 -4.89
C GLY A 373 -3.57 4.87 -6.00
N GLY A 374 -4.37 3.84 -6.29
CA GLY A 374 -4.10 2.91 -7.40
C GLY A 374 -4.16 3.58 -8.78
N ASN A 375 -5.13 4.48 -9.01
CA ASN A 375 -5.21 5.22 -10.27
C ASN A 375 -4.12 6.28 -10.43
N GLN A 376 -3.69 6.91 -9.33
CA GLN A 376 -2.51 7.78 -9.32
C GLN A 376 -1.26 7.00 -9.73
N GLN A 377 -1.07 5.81 -9.18
CA GLN A 377 0.08 4.97 -9.49
C GLN A 377 0.07 4.46 -10.93
N LYS A 378 -1.09 4.00 -11.44
CA LYS A 378 -1.26 3.63 -12.85
C LYS A 378 -0.92 4.80 -13.80
N LEU A 379 -1.30 6.03 -13.46
CA LEU A 379 -0.95 7.22 -14.24
C LEU A 379 0.56 7.46 -14.26
N ILE A 380 1.25 7.33 -13.11
CA ILE A 380 2.71 7.48 -13.04
C ILE A 380 3.39 6.40 -13.88
N VAL A 381 3.00 5.13 -13.71
CA VAL A 381 3.55 4.01 -14.48
C VAL A 381 3.35 4.25 -15.99
N GLY A 382 2.13 4.60 -16.40
CA GLY A 382 1.81 4.91 -17.78
C GLY A 382 2.64 6.08 -18.33
N ARG A 383 2.82 7.15 -17.57
CA ARG A 383 3.68 8.29 -17.93
C ARG A 383 5.13 7.88 -18.16
N GLU A 384 5.69 7.12 -17.23
CA GLU A 384 7.11 6.77 -17.26
C GLU A 384 7.42 5.72 -18.33
N MET A 385 6.51 4.78 -18.56
CA MET A 385 6.68 3.73 -19.57
C MET A 385 6.35 4.18 -20.99
N SER A 386 5.36 5.08 -21.17
CA SER A 386 4.96 5.60 -22.49
C SER A 386 6.01 6.49 -23.17
N GLY A 387 7.07 6.87 -22.46
CA GLY A 387 8.20 7.60 -23.02
C GLY A 387 9.22 6.71 -23.74
N GLU A 388 8.94 5.42 -23.89
CA GLU A 388 9.85 4.40 -24.44
C GLU A 388 11.24 4.42 -23.74
N PRO A 389 11.29 4.32 -22.40
CA PRO A 389 12.55 4.29 -21.69
C PRO A 389 13.32 3.03 -22.06
N ILE A 390 14.67 3.08 -22.01
CA ILE A 390 15.53 1.92 -22.11
C ILE A 390 15.89 1.34 -20.73
N LEU A 391 15.75 2.17 -19.70
CA LEU A 391 15.85 1.80 -18.29
C LEU A 391 14.66 2.36 -17.52
N LEU A 392 13.99 1.53 -16.73
CA LEU A 392 13.00 1.94 -15.75
C LEU A 392 13.58 1.76 -14.34
N ILE A 393 13.65 2.82 -13.57
CA ILE A 393 13.89 2.75 -12.13
C ILE A 393 12.53 2.77 -11.45
N ALA A 394 12.16 1.66 -10.82
CA ALA A 394 10.87 1.48 -10.16
C ALA A 394 11.09 1.31 -8.64
N SER A 395 10.85 2.40 -7.90
CA SER A 395 10.98 2.40 -6.45
C SER A 395 9.59 2.21 -5.82
N HIS A 396 9.39 1.05 -5.19
CA HIS A 396 8.12 0.62 -4.59
C HIS A 396 6.90 0.83 -5.50
N PRO A 397 6.91 0.30 -6.75
CA PRO A 397 5.94 0.63 -7.79
C PRO A 397 4.50 0.26 -7.42
N THR A 398 4.30 -0.64 -6.48
CA THR A 398 2.97 -1.09 -6.03
C THR A 398 2.60 -0.65 -4.61
N ARG A 399 3.40 0.22 -3.98
CA ARG A 399 3.15 0.69 -2.62
C ARG A 399 1.82 1.44 -2.50
N GLY A 400 0.93 0.93 -1.61
CA GLY A 400 -0.36 1.55 -1.32
C GLY A 400 -1.36 1.51 -2.48
N VAL A 401 -1.29 0.46 -3.30
CA VAL A 401 -2.30 0.12 -4.30
C VAL A 401 -3.02 -1.17 -3.91
N ASP A 402 -4.19 -1.39 -4.49
CA ASP A 402 -4.89 -2.66 -4.31
C ASP A 402 -4.30 -3.77 -5.20
N VAL A 403 -4.68 -5.02 -4.91
CA VAL A 403 -4.16 -6.22 -5.60
C VAL A 403 -4.37 -6.17 -7.12
N GLY A 404 -5.49 -5.61 -7.58
CA GLY A 404 -5.77 -5.48 -9.01
C GLY A 404 -4.85 -4.47 -9.69
N ALA A 405 -4.60 -3.33 -9.06
CA ALA A 405 -3.65 -2.35 -9.57
C ALA A 405 -2.21 -2.89 -9.53
N GLN A 406 -1.84 -3.66 -8.49
CA GLN A 406 -0.54 -4.34 -8.40
C GLN A 406 -0.35 -5.31 -9.56
N ALA A 407 -1.31 -6.20 -9.82
CA ALA A 407 -1.25 -7.16 -10.91
C ALA A 407 -1.14 -6.47 -12.29
N ALA A 408 -1.87 -5.37 -12.50
CA ALA A 408 -1.78 -4.60 -13.74
C ALA A 408 -0.39 -3.99 -13.93
N ILE A 409 0.18 -3.37 -12.88
CA ILE A 409 1.54 -2.79 -12.93
C ILE A 409 2.58 -3.87 -13.23
N TRP A 410 2.51 -5.02 -12.57
CA TRP A 410 3.39 -6.16 -12.85
C TRP A 410 3.27 -6.64 -14.29
N GLY A 411 2.03 -6.73 -14.82
CA GLY A 411 1.77 -7.09 -16.21
C GLY A 411 2.45 -6.13 -17.19
N HIS A 412 2.37 -4.83 -16.97
CA HIS A 412 3.02 -3.82 -17.79
C HIS A 412 4.56 -3.91 -17.73
N ILE A 413 5.14 -4.10 -16.54
CA ILE A 413 6.60 -4.31 -16.38
C ILE A 413 7.04 -5.57 -17.14
N LYS A 414 6.33 -6.70 -16.96
CA LYS A 414 6.63 -7.96 -17.66
C LYS A 414 6.54 -7.83 -19.17
N GLN A 415 5.53 -7.13 -19.68
CA GLN A 415 5.39 -6.89 -21.11
C GLN A 415 6.52 -6.02 -21.66
N ALA A 416 6.91 -4.95 -20.97
CA ALA A 416 7.95 -4.04 -21.41
C ALA A 416 9.34 -4.70 -21.39
N ARG A 417 9.64 -5.55 -20.38
CA ARG A 417 10.91 -6.29 -20.36
C ARG A 417 11.06 -7.26 -21.56
N ARG A 418 9.96 -7.87 -22.02
CA ARG A 418 9.97 -8.70 -23.24
C ARG A 418 10.37 -7.91 -24.48
N LEU A 419 10.13 -6.60 -24.48
CA LEU A 419 10.54 -5.67 -25.53
C LEU A 419 11.94 -5.10 -25.33
N GLY A 420 12.67 -5.56 -24.30
CA GLY A 420 14.06 -5.21 -24.03
C GLY A 420 14.24 -4.08 -23.00
N LEU A 421 13.21 -3.65 -22.30
CA LEU A 421 13.35 -2.69 -21.19
C LEU A 421 14.18 -3.31 -20.06
N ALA A 422 15.23 -2.62 -19.62
CA ALA A 422 15.93 -2.92 -18.39
C ALA A 422 15.21 -2.29 -17.20
N VAL A 423 15.12 -3.00 -16.07
CA VAL A 423 14.41 -2.50 -14.88
C VAL A 423 15.30 -2.63 -13.65
N LEU A 424 15.46 -1.53 -12.91
CA LEU A 424 15.96 -1.52 -11.54
C LEU A 424 14.74 -1.43 -10.62
N LEU A 425 14.42 -2.54 -9.96
CA LEU A 425 13.28 -2.64 -9.05
C LEU A 425 13.75 -2.54 -7.60
N ILE A 426 13.27 -1.56 -6.87
CA ILE A 426 13.45 -1.45 -5.43
C ILE A 426 12.11 -1.73 -4.77
N SER A 427 12.06 -2.71 -3.86
CA SER A 427 10.85 -3.02 -3.10
C SER A 427 11.18 -3.55 -1.70
N ALA A 428 10.30 -3.26 -0.75
CA ALA A 428 10.27 -3.91 0.56
C ALA A 428 9.38 -5.17 0.54
N ASP A 429 8.56 -5.32 -0.50
CA ASP A 429 7.70 -6.48 -0.72
C ASP A 429 8.53 -7.60 -1.36
N LEU A 430 8.78 -8.66 -0.58
CA LEU A 430 9.60 -9.80 -1.03
C LEU A 430 8.92 -10.59 -2.15
N ASP A 431 7.59 -10.67 -2.14
CA ASP A 431 6.82 -11.34 -3.19
C ASP A 431 6.92 -10.58 -4.53
N GLU A 432 6.92 -9.23 -4.48
CA GLU A 432 7.19 -8.40 -5.64
C GLU A 432 8.59 -8.62 -6.19
N LEU A 433 9.62 -8.64 -5.32
CA LEU A 433 10.99 -8.89 -5.73
C LEU A 433 11.17 -10.29 -6.34
N ILE A 434 10.70 -11.34 -5.67
CA ILE A 434 10.79 -12.73 -6.13
C ILE A 434 9.97 -12.92 -7.41
N GLY A 435 8.79 -12.29 -7.51
CA GLY A 435 7.86 -12.46 -8.62
C GLY A 435 8.24 -11.73 -9.91
N LEU A 436 9.07 -10.70 -9.84
CA LEU A 436 9.42 -9.87 -11.01
C LEU A 436 10.88 -9.93 -11.41
N SER A 437 11.81 -10.18 -10.45
CA SER A 437 13.25 -10.06 -10.70
C SER A 437 13.81 -11.28 -11.40
N ASP A 438 14.85 -11.07 -12.19
CA ASP A 438 15.71 -12.14 -12.71
C ASP A 438 16.90 -12.41 -11.77
N ARG A 439 17.27 -11.41 -10.96
CA ARG A 439 18.32 -11.45 -9.96
C ARG A 439 18.00 -10.44 -8.86
N ILE A 440 18.29 -10.79 -7.62
CA ILE A 440 18.07 -9.92 -6.46
C ILE A 440 19.42 -9.64 -5.78
N GLU A 441 19.76 -8.36 -5.64
CA GLU A 441 20.86 -7.90 -4.81
C GLU A 441 20.34 -7.39 -3.49
N VAL A 442 21.03 -7.66 -2.39
CA VAL A 442 20.68 -7.16 -1.06
C VAL A 442 21.59 -5.99 -0.69
N ILE A 443 20.98 -4.86 -0.38
CA ILE A 443 21.72 -3.70 0.11
C ILE A 443 21.60 -3.61 1.64
N LEU A 444 22.74 -3.48 2.31
CA LEU A 444 22.85 -3.31 3.74
C LEU A 444 23.90 -2.24 4.05
N ARG A 445 23.50 -1.18 4.76
CA ARG A 445 24.38 -0.08 5.17
C ARG A 445 25.21 0.51 4.02
N GLY A 446 24.58 0.67 2.85
CA GLY A 446 25.18 1.28 1.67
C GLY A 446 26.08 0.35 0.85
N ARG A 447 26.10 -0.95 1.11
CA ARG A 447 26.87 -1.96 0.36
C ARG A 447 25.97 -3.06 -0.16
N LEU A 448 26.31 -3.64 -1.32
CA LEU A 448 25.71 -4.89 -1.76
C LEU A 448 26.39 -6.04 -1.00
N VAL A 449 25.58 -6.82 -0.27
CA VAL A 449 26.08 -7.87 0.63
C VAL A 449 25.75 -9.28 0.15
N GLY A 450 24.94 -9.42 -0.87
CA GLY A 450 24.60 -10.73 -1.44
C GLY A 450 23.79 -10.62 -2.72
N SER A 451 23.94 -11.62 -3.58
CA SER A 451 23.21 -11.80 -4.84
C SER A 451 22.45 -13.11 -4.80
N PHE A 452 21.16 -13.08 -5.15
CA PHE A 452 20.26 -14.22 -5.03
C PHE A 452 19.50 -14.48 -6.33
N ASP A 453 19.27 -15.75 -6.59
CA ASP A 453 18.39 -16.22 -7.66
C ASP A 453 16.94 -16.29 -7.11
N PRO A 454 15.99 -15.54 -7.67
CA PRO A 454 14.59 -15.55 -7.22
C PRO A 454 13.94 -16.94 -7.25
N GLY A 455 14.40 -17.82 -8.16
CA GLY A 455 13.87 -19.19 -8.27
C GLY A 455 14.34 -20.15 -7.17
N GLN A 456 15.33 -19.74 -6.36
CA GLN A 456 15.95 -20.59 -5.34
C GLN A 456 15.90 -19.99 -3.94
N VAL A 457 15.73 -18.67 -3.82
CA VAL A 457 15.75 -17.96 -2.54
C VAL A 457 14.40 -18.02 -1.84
N THR A 458 14.41 -18.14 -0.50
CA THR A 458 13.19 -18.00 0.32
C THR A 458 13.08 -16.61 0.92
N PRO A 459 11.86 -16.15 1.26
CA PRO A 459 11.65 -14.87 1.96
C PRO A 459 12.48 -14.75 3.25
N GLU A 460 12.64 -15.84 4.00
CA GLU A 460 13.41 -15.87 5.25
C GLU A 460 14.90 -15.65 5.00
N GLN A 461 15.44 -16.23 3.91
CA GLN A 461 16.84 -16.04 3.52
C GLN A 461 17.11 -14.58 3.12
N LEU A 462 16.22 -13.99 2.31
CA LEU A 462 16.29 -12.56 1.97
C LEU A 462 16.17 -11.67 3.22
N GLY A 463 15.19 -11.92 4.08
CA GLY A 463 15.00 -11.18 5.33
C GLY A 463 16.23 -11.24 6.25
N SER A 464 16.86 -12.41 6.37
CA SER A 464 18.10 -12.59 7.13
C SER A 464 19.26 -11.77 6.54
N ALA A 465 19.43 -11.78 5.22
CA ALA A 465 20.46 -11.00 4.54
C ALA A 465 20.23 -9.50 4.67
N MET A 466 18.97 -9.04 4.56
CA MET A 466 18.57 -7.62 4.69
C MET A 466 18.85 -7.04 6.09
N THR A 467 18.78 -7.87 7.14
CA THR A 467 19.04 -7.47 8.53
C THR A 467 20.48 -7.69 8.97
N GLY A 468 21.29 -8.41 8.17
CA GLY A 468 22.64 -8.80 8.55
C GLY A 468 22.70 -9.92 9.59
N ALA A 469 21.58 -10.59 9.89
CA ALA A 469 21.52 -11.70 10.83
C ALA A 469 22.16 -13.00 10.28
N GLY A 470 22.40 -13.06 8.98
CA GLY A 470 23.08 -14.16 8.28
C GLY A 470 24.60 -13.96 8.14
N GLY A 471 25.21 -13.02 8.81
CA GLY A 471 26.61 -12.65 8.65
C GLY A 471 27.58 -13.54 9.39
N ALA A 472 28.28 -14.31 8.64
CA ALA A 472 29.68 -14.71 8.55
C ALA A 472 29.75 -16.14 8.02
N ALA A 473 29.84 -16.28 6.75
CA ALA A 473 30.56 -17.40 6.14
C ALA A 473 31.62 -16.78 5.23
#